data_665237ac67bc850a4139db28a8192dde
#
_entry.id   665237ac67bc850a4139db28a8192dde
#
_cell.length_a   1.000
_cell.length_b   1.000
_cell.length_c   1.000
_cell.angle_alpha   90.00
_cell.angle_beta   90.00
_cell.angle_gamma   90.00
#
_symmetry.space_group_name_H-M   'P 1'
#
loop_
_entity.id
_entity.type
_entity.pdbx_description
1 polymer ?
#
loop_
_entity_poly.entity_id
_entity_poly.type
_entity_poly.pdbx_seq_one_letter_code
_entity_poly.pdbx_strand_id
1 'polypeptide(L)'
;MKKGIFIGLLATIILIVSACSNNAIEPESQYGNKLQSFNVTDQNGDKFAQKDMKGKVYIADFIFTDCETVCPPMTYNMSTVIDQLEKDGVKDYGVISFSVDPDKDTPKKLKDYIKQYNVPDGKWTLVTNYDFKFIKQYAEDN
;
A
#
# COMPACT_ATOMS: atom_id res chain seq x y z
N MET A 1 18.66 46.74 -31.30
CA MET A 1 18.98 46.42 -29.89
C MET A 1 17.82 45.77 -29.14
N LYS A 2 16.54 46.10 -29.36
CA LYS A 2 15.39 45.48 -28.64
C LYS A 2 15.11 44.01 -28.94
N LYS A 3 15.42 43.50 -30.16
CA LYS A 3 15.19 42.09 -30.56
C LYS A 3 16.14 41.10 -29.86
N GLY A 4 17.39 41.51 -29.57
CA GLY A 4 18.36 40.64 -28.88
C GLY A 4 18.03 40.39 -27.39
N ILE A 5 17.43 41.39 -26.75
CA ILE A 5 17.03 41.33 -25.33
C ILE A 5 15.84 40.35 -25.16
N PHE A 6 14.89 40.32 -26.09
CA PHE A 6 13.76 39.40 -26.06
C PHE A 6 14.18 37.95 -26.25
N ILE A 7 15.14 37.67 -27.14
CA ILE A 7 15.66 36.31 -27.38
C ILE A 7 16.46 35.83 -26.14
N GLY A 8 17.24 36.68 -25.51
CA GLY A 8 17.95 36.35 -24.26
C GLY A 8 16.99 36.06 -23.09
N LEU A 9 15.91 36.83 -22.96
CA LEU A 9 14.90 36.65 -21.91
C LEU A 9 14.12 35.31 -22.13
N LEU A 10 13.79 34.97 -23.36
CA LEU A 10 13.09 33.73 -23.72
C LEU A 10 13.97 32.48 -23.44
N ALA A 11 15.26 32.55 -23.74
CA ALA A 11 16.22 31.48 -23.47
C ALA A 11 16.41 31.23 -21.96
N THR A 12 16.40 32.30 -21.14
CA THR A 12 16.51 32.18 -19.68
C THR A 12 15.27 31.54 -19.05
N ILE A 13 14.08 31.83 -19.58
CA ILE A 13 12.81 31.23 -19.09
C ILE A 13 12.78 29.74 -19.41
N ILE A 14 13.26 29.30 -20.57
CA ILE A 14 13.31 27.86 -20.93
C ILE A 14 14.25 27.08 -20.01
N LEU A 15 15.35 27.66 -19.58
CA LEU A 15 16.30 27.03 -18.66
C LEU A 15 15.73 26.87 -17.23
N ILE A 16 14.83 27.75 -16.79
CA ILE A 16 14.22 27.66 -15.46
C ILE A 16 13.15 26.57 -15.40
N VAL A 17 12.43 26.31 -16.50
CA VAL A 17 11.39 25.27 -16.56
C VAL A 17 11.98 23.86 -16.56
N SER A 18 13.22 23.68 -17.01
CA SER A 18 13.93 22.37 -16.98
C SER A 18 14.40 21.95 -15.59
N ALA A 19 14.32 22.80 -14.57
CA ALA A 19 14.75 22.49 -13.21
C ALA A 19 13.70 21.73 -12.37
N CYS A 20 12.49 21.51 -12.90
CA CYS A 20 11.54 20.55 -12.33
C CYS A 20 11.88 19.13 -12.82
N SER A 21 13.12 18.71 -12.60
CA SER A 21 13.52 17.31 -12.75
C SER A 21 12.79 16.48 -11.71
N ASN A 22 12.16 15.39 -12.15
CA ASN A 22 11.50 14.36 -11.36
C ASN A 22 12.47 13.68 -10.37
N ASN A 23 12.93 14.42 -9.38
CA ASN A 23 13.39 13.80 -8.15
C ASN A 23 12.13 13.40 -7.37
N ALA A 24 11.49 12.31 -7.81
CA ALA A 24 10.66 11.54 -6.90
C ALA A 24 11.58 11.25 -5.70
N ILE A 25 11.27 11.86 -4.57
CA ILE A 25 11.88 11.50 -3.29
C ILE A 25 11.47 10.03 -3.13
N GLU A 26 12.38 9.11 -3.47
CA GLU A 26 12.22 7.73 -3.02
C GLU A 26 12.26 7.84 -1.49
N PRO A 27 11.16 7.49 -0.79
CA PRO A 27 11.19 7.49 0.66
C PRO A 27 12.32 6.54 1.07
N GLU A 28 13.38 7.06 1.69
CA GLU A 28 14.39 6.21 2.30
C GLU A 28 13.66 5.32 3.29
N SER A 29 13.62 4.03 2.99
CA SER A 29 13.14 3.04 3.92
C SER A 29 13.95 3.19 5.21
N GLN A 30 13.28 3.39 6.34
CA GLN A 30 13.93 3.45 7.64
C GLN A 30 14.79 2.19 7.90
N TYR A 31 14.51 1.11 7.18
CA TYR A 31 15.18 -0.19 7.26
C TYR A 31 15.97 -0.55 5.99
N GLY A 32 16.00 0.31 4.96
CA GLY A 32 16.87 0.20 3.79
C GLY A 32 16.54 -0.91 2.80
N ASN A 33 15.47 -1.66 2.97
CA ASN A 33 15.18 -2.84 2.17
C ASN A 33 14.11 -2.57 1.10
N LYS A 34 14.33 -3.09 -0.12
CA LYS A 34 13.25 -3.22 -1.08
C LYS A 34 12.28 -4.28 -0.57
N LEU A 35 11.00 -3.95 -0.59
CA LEU A 35 9.93 -4.91 -0.29
C LEU A 35 10.15 -6.21 -1.08
N GLN A 36 10.25 -7.35 -0.40
CA GLN A 36 10.43 -8.64 -1.04
C GLN A 36 9.21 -8.98 -1.91
N SER A 37 9.48 -9.61 -3.06
CA SER A 37 8.38 -10.00 -3.94
C SER A 37 7.60 -11.18 -3.36
N PHE A 38 6.28 -11.11 -3.47
CA PHE A 38 5.36 -12.15 -3.04
C PHE A 38 4.31 -12.46 -4.11
N ASN A 39 3.72 -13.64 -3.99
CA ASN A 39 2.56 -14.08 -4.78
C ASN A 39 1.68 -14.93 -3.87
N VAL A 40 0.55 -14.39 -3.49
CA VAL A 40 -0.33 -14.90 -2.43
C VAL A 40 -1.77 -15.00 -2.93
N THR A 41 -2.71 -15.35 -2.06
CA THR A 41 -4.14 -15.39 -2.40
C THR A 41 -4.88 -14.38 -1.53
N ASP A 42 -5.76 -13.59 -2.12
CA ASP A 42 -6.56 -12.62 -1.40
C ASP A 42 -7.84 -13.22 -0.77
N GLN A 43 -8.60 -12.41 -0.06
CA GLN A 43 -9.86 -12.78 0.58
C GLN A 43 -10.95 -13.20 -0.41
N ASN A 44 -10.82 -12.93 -1.69
CA ASN A 44 -11.77 -13.37 -2.74
C ASN A 44 -11.36 -14.70 -3.36
N GLY A 45 -10.16 -15.20 -3.04
CA GLY A 45 -9.57 -16.38 -3.65
C GLY A 45 -8.74 -16.08 -4.91
N ASP A 46 -8.56 -14.81 -5.23
CA ASP A 46 -7.79 -14.37 -6.39
C ASP A 46 -6.29 -14.28 -6.07
N LYS A 47 -5.46 -14.39 -7.11
CA LYS A 47 -4.01 -14.19 -6.97
C LYS A 47 -3.69 -12.72 -6.82
N PHE A 48 -2.87 -12.41 -5.81
CA PHE A 48 -2.36 -11.07 -5.55
C PHE A 48 -0.83 -11.10 -5.39
N ALA A 49 -0.14 -10.17 -6.01
CA ALA A 49 1.31 -10.12 -6.01
C ALA A 49 1.80 -8.67 -5.79
N GLN A 50 3.03 -8.51 -5.37
CA GLN A 50 3.66 -7.19 -5.19
C GLN A 50 3.52 -6.28 -6.43
N LYS A 51 3.56 -6.84 -7.64
CA LYS A 51 3.38 -6.07 -8.89
C LYS A 51 2.03 -5.35 -8.97
N ASP A 52 1.00 -5.89 -8.30
CA ASP A 52 -0.37 -5.35 -8.32
C ASP A 52 -0.51 -4.11 -7.42
N MET A 53 0.52 -3.86 -6.58
CA MET A 53 0.61 -2.68 -5.72
C MET A 53 1.20 -1.46 -6.43
N LYS A 54 1.72 -1.60 -7.66
CA LYS A 54 2.42 -0.51 -8.36
C LYS A 54 1.53 0.71 -8.56
N GLY A 55 2.12 1.90 -8.37
CA GLY A 55 1.45 3.18 -8.57
C GLY A 55 0.58 3.64 -7.40
N LYS A 56 0.58 2.90 -6.29
CA LYS A 56 -0.16 3.26 -5.07
C LYS A 56 0.76 3.22 -3.85
N VAL A 57 0.41 4.00 -2.83
CA VAL A 57 0.96 3.87 -1.49
C VAL A 57 0.19 2.81 -0.73
N TYR A 58 0.87 1.87 -0.09
CA TYR A 58 0.22 0.84 0.71
C TYR A 58 0.57 0.97 2.19
N ILE A 59 -0.45 0.83 3.03
CA ILE A 59 -0.29 0.59 4.46
C ILE A 59 -0.35 -0.93 4.63
N ALA A 60 0.67 -1.51 5.26
CA ALA A 60 0.73 -2.95 5.51
C ALA A 60 0.64 -3.24 7.01
N ASP A 61 -0.13 -4.26 7.37
CA ASP A 61 -0.22 -4.77 8.72
C ASP A 61 -0.32 -6.31 8.76
N PHE A 62 -0.31 -6.87 9.97
CA PHE A 62 -0.39 -8.29 10.22
C PHE A 62 -1.58 -8.60 11.11
N ILE A 63 -2.41 -9.57 10.70
CA ILE A 63 -3.63 -9.96 11.41
C ILE A 63 -3.76 -11.47 11.52
N PHE A 64 -4.69 -11.94 12.36
CA PHE A 64 -5.30 -13.26 12.26
C PHE A 64 -6.77 -13.20 12.74
N THR A 65 -7.64 -14.00 12.10
CA THR A 65 -9.09 -13.84 12.26
C THR A 65 -9.60 -14.26 13.64
N ASP A 66 -8.91 -15.17 14.31
CA ASP A 66 -9.27 -15.67 15.65
C ASP A 66 -8.68 -14.79 16.79
N CYS A 67 -8.16 -13.60 16.48
CA CYS A 67 -7.65 -12.65 17.47
C CYS A 67 -8.81 -11.90 18.14
N GLU A 68 -8.99 -12.09 19.44
CA GLU A 68 -10.08 -11.46 20.19
C GLU A 68 -9.71 -10.15 20.88
N THR A 69 -8.43 -9.75 20.87
CA THR A 69 -7.92 -8.64 21.69
C THR A 69 -7.41 -7.46 20.87
N VAL A 70 -6.30 -7.61 20.15
CA VAL A 70 -5.60 -6.49 19.51
C VAL A 70 -6.00 -6.26 18.06
N CYS A 71 -6.36 -7.32 17.31
CA CYS A 71 -6.69 -7.16 15.90
C CYS A 71 -8.02 -6.40 15.67
N PRO A 72 -9.11 -6.63 16.45
CA PRO A 72 -10.34 -5.87 16.23
C PRO A 72 -10.17 -4.36 16.36
N PRO A 73 -9.57 -3.78 17.43
CA PRO A 73 -9.35 -2.35 17.50
C PRO A 73 -8.34 -1.84 16.45
N MET A 74 -7.32 -2.61 16.09
CA MET A 74 -6.41 -2.28 14.99
C MET A 74 -7.17 -2.15 13.66
N THR A 75 -7.96 -3.14 13.32
CA THR A 75 -8.76 -3.17 12.08
C THR A 75 -9.79 -2.04 12.06
N TYR A 76 -10.44 -1.76 13.18
CA TYR A 76 -11.34 -0.62 13.31
C TYR A 76 -10.62 0.72 13.07
N ASN A 77 -9.47 0.94 13.67
CA ASN A 77 -8.68 2.15 13.46
C ASN A 77 -8.25 2.28 11.99
N MET A 78 -7.83 1.19 11.37
CA MET A 78 -7.47 1.19 9.94
C MET A 78 -8.66 1.52 9.04
N SER A 79 -9.86 1.00 9.35
CA SER A 79 -11.08 1.36 8.60
C SER A 79 -11.39 2.85 8.72
N THR A 80 -11.15 3.46 9.90
CA THR A 80 -11.28 4.90 10.10
C THR A 80 -10.29 5.71 9.27
N VAL A 81 -9.05 5.24 9.14
CA VAL A 81 -8.04 5.85 8.26
C VAL A 81 -8.51 5.80 6.81
N ILE A 82 -9.03 4.66 6.35
CA ILE A 82 -9.58 4.51 5.00
C ILE A 82 -10.74 5.50 4.78
N ASP A 83 -11.67 5.59 5.71
CA ASP A 83 -12.78 6.55 5.64
C ASP A 83 -12.30 8.00 5.52
N GLN A 84 -11.24 8.36 6.25
CA GLN A 84 -10.67 9.70 6.16
C GLN A 84 -9.99 9.95 4.80
N LEU A 85 -9.22 8.99 4.30
CA LEU A 85 -8.58 9.09 2.98
C LEU A 85 -9.62 9.23 1.84
N GLU A 86 -10.74 8.51 1.93
CA GLU A 86 -11.84 8.63 0.97
C GLU A 86 -12.51 10.02 1.03
N LYS A 87 -12.75 10.57 2.23
CA LYS A 87 -13.29 11.91 2.43
C LYS A 87 -12.37 12.99 1.91
N ASP A 88 -11.07 12.81 2.06
CA ASP A 88 -10.04 13.73 1.56
C ASP A 88 -9.79 13.58 0.05
N GLY A 89 -10.47 12.64 -0.60
CA GLY A 89 -10.37 12.41 -2.05
C GLY A 89 -9.08 11.74 -2.51
N VAL A 90 -8.31 11.14 -1.60
CA VAL A 90 -7.08 10.40 -1.94
C VAL A 90 -7.46 9.12 -2.69
N LYS A 91 -6.86 8.89 -3.86
CA LYS A 91 -7.20 7.74 -4.73
C LYS A 91 -6.11 6.66 -4.78
N ASP A 92 -4.85 7.07 -4.81
CA ASP A 92 -3.72 6.19 -5.09
C ASP A 92 -3.15 5.57 -3.81
N TYR A 93 -4.02 4.86 -3.07
CA TYR A 93 -3.64 4.12 -1.87
C TYR A 93 -4.33 2.75 -1.81
N GLY A 94 -3.82 1.88 -0.96
CA GLY A 94 -4.41 0.62 -0.57
C GLY A 94 -3.95 0.19 0.82
N VAL A 95 -4.65 -0.74 1.40
CA VAL A 95 -4.24 -1.43 2.62
C VAL A 95 -4.05 -2.91 2.30
N ILE A 96 -3.01 -3.51 2.85
CA ILE A 96 -2.76 -4.95 2.75
C ILE A 96 -2.53 -5.53 4.15
N SER A 97 -3.29 -6.56 4.49
CA SER A 97 -3.12 -7.28 5.75
C SER A 97 -2.66 -8.71 5.46
N PHE A 98 -1.52 -9.07 6.02
CA PHE A 98 -0.99 -10.43 5.92
C PHE A 98 -1.48 -11.27 7.11
N SER A 99 -2.11 -12.42 6.84
CA SER A 99 -2.44 -13.35 7.92
C SER A 99 -1.17 -13.95 8.54
N VAL A 100 -1.08 -13.93 9.86
CA VAL A 100 0.00 -14.63 10.58
C VAL A 100 -0.39 -16.05 11.03
N ASP A 101 -1.61 -16.48 10.72
CA ASP A 101 -2.10 -17.86 10.92
C ASP A 101 -2.70 -18.41 9.61
N PRO A 102 -1.90 -18.53 8.53
CA PRO A 102 -2.38 -18.87 7.20
C PRO A 102 -3.00 -20.28 7.11
N ASP A 103 -2.68 -21.16 8.06
CA ASP A 103 -3.28 -22.49 8.13
C ASP A 103 -4.76 -22.44 8.54
N LYS A 104 -5.16 -21.45 9.34
CA LYS A 104 -6.52 -21.26 9.79
C LYS A 104 -7.28 -20.20 9.00
N ASP A 105 -6.59 -19.16 8.56
CA ASP A 105 -7.17 -18.04 7.85
C ASP A 105 -7.36 -18.33 6.36
N THR A 106 -8.46 -19.00 6.05
CA THR A 106 -8.86 -19.22 4.66
C THR A 106 -9.32 -17.90 4.00
N PRO A 107 -9.31 -17.78 2.66
CA PRO A 107 -9.89 -16.62 1.96
C PRO A 107 -11.29 -16.27 2.45
N LYS A 108 -12.15 -17.28 2.66
CA LYS A 108 -13.50 -17.07 3.16
C LYS A 108 -13.52 -16.44 4.56
N LYS A 109 -12.69 -16.92 5.48
CA LYS A 109 -12.60 -16.35 6.84
C LYS A 109 -12.12 -14.89 6.80
N LEU A 110 -11.10 -14.59 6.01
CA LEU A 110 -10.61 -13.22 5.81
C LEU A 110 -11.71 -12.31 5.23
N LYS A 111 -12.47 -12.82 4.26
CA LYS A 111 -13.59 -12.08 3.66
C LYS A 111 -14.70 -11.81 4.67
N ASP A 112 -15.05 -12.79 5.50
CA ASP A 112 -16.08 -12.64 6.54
C ASP A 112 -15.59 -11.71 7.66
N TYR A 113 -14.31 -11.73 7.99
CA TYR A 113 -13.70 -10.83 8.97
C TYR A 113 -13.77 -9.36 8.52
N ILE A 114 -13.31 -9.03 7.31
CA ILE A 114 -13.26 -7.62 6.87
C ILE A 114 -14.65 -7.01 6.61
N LYS A 115 -15.65 -7.81 6.28
CA LYS A 115 -17.04 -7.34 6.08
C LYS A 115 -17.63 -6.60 7.29
N GLN A 116 -17.10 -6.85 8.48
CA GLN A 116 -17.58 -6.22 9.71
C GLN A 116 -17.20 -4.74 9.82
N TYR A 117 -16.27 -4.26 8.98
CA TYR A 117 -15.65 -2.94 9.10
C TYR A 117 -16.05 -1.93 8.02
N ASN A 118 -17.04 -2.27 7.17
CA ASN A 118 -17.63 -1.36 6.18
C ASN A 118 -16.58 -0.64 5.29
N VAL A 119 -15.60 -1.38 4.79
CA VAL A 119 -14.52 -0.85 3.94
C VAL A 119 -14.97 -0.83 2.47
N PRO A 120 -14.68 0.25 1.71
CA PRO A 120 -14.97 0.31 0.28
C PRO A 120 -14.23 -0.80 -0.50
N ASP A 121 -14.91 -1.35 -1.51
CA ASP A 121 -14.35 -2.41 -2.35
C ASP A 121 -13.01 -2.01 -2.99
N GLY A 122 -12.05 -2.92 -2.96
CA GLY A 122 -10.73 -2.73 -3.58
C GLY A 122 -9.75 -1.82 -2.82
N LYS A 123 -10.13 -1.34 -1.61
CA LYS A 123 -9.25 -0.50 -0.78
C LYS A 123 -8.45 -1.30 0.23
N TRP A 124 -8.92 -2.48 0.59
CA TRP A 124 -8.24 -3.34 1.56
C TRP A 124 -8.15 -4.77 1.05
N THR A 125 -6.93 -5.28 0.96
CA THR A 125 -6.61 -6.65 0.54
C THR A 125 -6.09 -7.43 1.74
N LEU A 126 -6.75 -8.51 2.10
CA LEU A 126 -6.31 -9.45 3.12
C LEU A 126 -5.77 -10.70 2.44
N VAL A 127 -4.57 -11.14 2.80
CA VAL A 127 -3.87 -12.19 2.05
C VAL A 127 -3.49 -13.39 2.91
N THR A 128 -3.49 -14.57 2.29
CA THR A 128 -3.20 -15.88 2.88
C THR A 128 -2.68 -16.86 1.83
N ASN A 129 -2.73 -18.18 2.09
CA ASN A 129 -2.25 -19.27 1.23
C ASN A 129 -0.74 -19.21 0.96
N TYR A 130 0.01 -19.01 2.03
CA TYR A 130 1.46 -19.18 2.13
C TYR A 130 1.76 -19.94 3.42
N ASP A 131 2.98 -20.44 3.58
CA ASP A 131 3.38 -21.11 4.82
C ASP A 131 3.77 -20.10 5.92
N PHE A 132 3.74 -20.55 7.17
CA PHE A 132 4.11 -19.73 8.32
C PHE A 132 5.57 -19.25 8.25
N LYS A 133 6.46 -20.04 7.66
CA LYS A 133 7.86 -19.68 7.48
C LYS A 133 8.01 -18.46 6.57
N PHE A 134 7.22 -18.41 5.49
CA PHE A 134 7.20 -17.25 4.58
C PHE A 134 6.83 -15.99 5.33
N ILE A 135 5.69 -15.99 6.05
CA ILE A 135 5.22 -14.75 6.69
C ILE A 135 6.12 -14.31 7.84
N LYS A 136 6.70 -15.24 8.58
CA LYS A 136 7.70 -14.92 9.60
C LYS A 136 8.91 -14.22 9.00
N GLN A 137 9.49 -14.81 7.95
CA GLN A 137 10.65 -14.25 7.25
C GLN A 137 10.31 -12.88 6.62
N TYR A 138 9.14 -12.79 5.99
CA TYR A 138 8.68 -11.55 5.37
C TYR A 138 8.53 -10.40 6.38
N ALA A 139 8.02 -10.67 7.57
CA ALA A 139 7.89 -9.68 8.64
C ALA A 139 9.24 -9.27 9.26
N GLU A 140 10.23 -10.17 9.25
CA GLU A 140 11.59 -9.88 9.75
C GLU A 140 12.43 -9.07 8.75
N ASP A 141 12.18 -9.23 7.45
CA ASP A 141 13.02 -8.67 6.36
C ASP A 141 12.47 -7.35 5.80
N ASN A 142 11.23 -6.94 6.11
CA ASN A 142 10.55 -5.75 5.60
C ASN A 142 9.97 -4.88 6.69
#